data_e80affb5cbf8bd0e1e70b72f5273d68e
#
_entry.id   e80affb5cbf8bd0e1e70b72f5273d68e
#
_cell.length_a   1.000
_cell.length_b   1.000
_cell.length_c   1.000
_cell.angle_alpha   90.00
_cell.angle_beta   90.00
_cell.angle_gamma   90.00
#
_symmetry.space_group_name_H-M   'P 1'
#
loop_
_entity.id
_entity.type
_entity.pdbx_description
1 polymer ?
#
loop_
_entity_poly.entity_id
_entity_poly.type
_entity_poly.pdbx_seq_one_letter_code
_entity_poly.pdbx_strand_id
1 'polypeptide(L)'
;LQALLGAFDAQVGFGLPSIGGKDSMSGTFNDIDVPPTLVSFAVDIAKGRDIITPELKSAGNKLVRFEIEKDDYQIPVYEKVQELYSAISELIASGVIVSAYALDQYGVAAAVCKMAFGNKLGVEFDDDCDLEDLFTGAMGDILVEVDRDRIGEIGIDYELIGTVRDNGIIRIGGAEIGIDEAIAAWSKPLGKVFPYKAYKGSEAVEMPLFGAKGDIYICKNKIAKPNVFIP
;
A
#
# COMPACT_ATOMS: atom_id res chain seq x y z
N LEU A 1 -10.31 1.85 24.31
CA LEU A 1 -9.11 2.49 24.88
C LEU A 1 -7.85 2.05 24.13
N GLN A 2 -7.65 0.73 23.90
CA GLN A 2 -6.47 0.20 23.20
C GLN A 2 -6.27 0.82 21.82
N ALA A 3 -7.32 0.88 20.98
CA ALA A 3 -7.25 1.49 19.66
C ALA A 3 -6.85 2.98 19.74
N LEU A 4 -7.37 3.72 20.74
CA LEU A 4 -6.99 5.12 20.95
C LEU A 4 -5.53 5.27 21.39
N LEU A 5 -5.06 4.40 22.28
CA LEU A 5 -3.66 4.41 22.72
C LEU A 5 -2.71 4.11 21.56
N GLY A 6 -3.02 3.10 20.73
CA GLY A 6 -2.20 2.79 19.55
C GLY A 6 -2.16 3.93 18.53
N ALA A 7 -3.30 4.58 18.27
CA ALA A 7 -3.33 5.74 17.38
C ALA A 7 -2.55 6.94 17.94
N PHE A 8 -2.61 7.17 19.25
CA PHE A 8 -1.84 8.22 19.93
C PHE A 8 -0.34 7.91 19.88
N ASP A 9 0.04 6.69 20.21
CA ASP A 9 1.42 6.24 20.23
C ASP A 9 2.08 6.40 18.86
N ALA A 10 1.41 5.94 17.80
CA ALA A 10 1.89 6.08 16.43
C ALA A 10 2.07 7.55 16.02
N GLN A 11 1.14 8.45 16.36
CA GLN A 11 1.26 9.87 16.03
C GLN A 11 2.43 10.53 16.75
N VAL A 12 2.66 10.19 18.01
CA VAL A 12 3.78 10.70 18.79
C VAL A 12 5.09 10.11 18.28
N GLY A 13 5.14 8.80 18.07
CA GLY A 13 6.33 8.08 17.62
C GLY A 13 6.82 8.54 16.25
N PHE A 14 5.92 8.75 15.30
CA PHE A 14 6.26 9.27 13.96
C PHE A 14 6.39 10.80 13.92
N GLY A 15 5.95 11.52 14.95
CA GLY A 15 5.90 12.98 14.91
C GLY A 15 4.90 13.53 13.88
N LEU A 16 3.88 12.75 13.51
CA LEU A 16 2.87 13.07 12.49
C LEU A 16 1.52 13.37 13.14
N PRO A 17 1.17 14.64 13.34
CA PRO A 17 -0.13 14.99 13.92
C PRO A 17 -1.26 14.69 12.94
N SER A 18 -2.36 14.15 13.45
CA SER A 18 -3.62 14.10 12.70
C SER A 18 -4.15 15.51 12.44
N ILE A 19 -4.56 15.76 11.20
CA ILE A 19 -5.31 16.96 10.81
C ILE A 19 -6.82 16.79 10.98
N GLY A 20 -7.27 15.57 11.16
CA GLY A 20 -8.65 15.17 11.31
C GLY A 20 -8.76 13.66 11.42
N GLY A 21 -9.98 13.17 11.56
CA GLY A 21 -10.23 11.76 11.68
C GLY A 21 -11.72 11.44 11.67
N LYS A 22 -12.01 10.15 11.82
CA LYS A 22 -13.35 9.60 11.93
C LYS A 22 -13.28 8.44 12.90
N ASP A 23 -14.24 8.33 13.76
CA ASP A 23 -14.48 7.15 14.56
C ASP A 23 -15.82 6.49 14.20
N SER A 24 -15.91 5.18 14.43
CA SER A 24 -17.19 4.48 14.40
C SER A 24 -17.55 4.01 15.80
N MET A 25 -18.83 4.14 16.15
CA MET A 25 -19.33 3.54 17.38
C MET A 25 -19.24 2.01 17.27
N SER A 26 -18.69 1.40 18.32
CA SER A 26 -18.89 -0.03 18.53
C SER A 26 -20.33 -0.26 18.97
N GLY A 27 -20.97 -1.28 18.44
CA GLY A 27 -22.34 -1.63 18.77
C GLY A 27 -22.80 -2.81 17.97
N THR A 28 -24.03 -3.25 18.25
CA THR A 28 -24.68 -4.33 17.51
C THR A 28 -25.86 -3.78 16.74
N PHE A 29 -25.94 -4.11 15.46
CA PHE A 29 -27.11 -3.85 14.62
C PHE A 29 -27.63 -5.17 14.09
N ASN A 30 -28.76 -5.63 14.62
CA ASN A 30 -29.27 -7.00 14.42
C ASN A 30 -28.20 -8.03 14.82
N ASP A 31 -27.75 -8.84 13.86
CA ASP A 31 -26.74 -9.89 14.04
C ASP A 31 -25.31 -9.42 13.65
N ILE A 32 -25.12 -8.12 13.43
CA ILE A 32 -23.84 -7.54 13.00
C ILE A 32 -23.24 -6.77 14.16
N ASP A 33 -22.06 -7.21 14.60
CA ASP A 33 -21.24 -6.46 15.54
C ASP A 33 -20.35 -5.45 14.79
N VAL A 34 -20.43 -4.18 15.20
CA VAL A 34 -19.61 -3.11 14.63
C VAL A 34 -18.33 -2.97 15.48
N PRO A 35 -17.14 -3.26 14.93
CA PRO A 35 -15.90 -3.10 15.67
C PRO A 35 -15.57 -1.62 15.88
N PRO A 36 -14.91 -1.26 16.99
CA PRO A 36 -14.41 0.10 17.19
C PRO A 36 -13.35 0.39 16.11
N THR A 37 -13.57 1.44 15.32
CA THR A 37 -12.69 1.83 14.22
C THR A 37 -12.30 3.28 14.35
N LEU A 38 -11.01 3.56 14.33
CA LEU A 38 -10.45 4.91 14.26
C LEU A 38 -9.82 5.11 12.88
N VAL A 39 -10.11 6.26 12.28
CA VAL A 39 -9.46 6.71 11.04
C VAL A 39 -8.74 8.00 11.33
N SER A 40 -7.46 8.04 11.03
CA SER A 40 -6.60 9.21 11.23
C SER A 40 -6.15 9.74 9.87
N PHE A 41 -6.22 11.05 9.67
CA PHE A 41 -5.77 11.71 8.45
C PHE A 41 -4.52 12.53 8.76
N ALA A 42 -3.46 12.27 8.01
CA ALA A 42 -2.25 13.07 7.98
C ALA A 42 -2.03 13.62 6.57
N VAL A 43 -1.31 14.74 6.46
CA VAL A 43 -1.02 15.39 5.16
C VAL A 43 0.47 15.62 5.05
N ASP A 44 0.99 15.28 3.89
CA ASP A 44 2.35 15.56 3.49
C ASP A 44 2.42 16.03 2.03
N ILE A 45 3.58 16.52 1.61
CA ILE A 45 3.83 17.01 0.25
C ILE A 45 4.82 16.10 -0.44
N ALA A 46 4.42 15.53 -1.58
CA ALA A 46 5.28 14.71 -2.42
C ALA A 46 5.44 15.33 -3.82
N LYS A 47 6.55 15.02 -4.48
CA LYS A 47 6.74 15.34 -5.90
C LYS A 47 6.04 14.28 -6.74
N GLY A 48 5.15 14.68 -7.63
CA GLY A 48 4.38 13.73 -8.46
C GLY A 48 5.23 12.74 -9.26
N ARG A 49 6.46 13.12 -9.63
CA ARG A 49 7.39 12.23 -10.34
C ARG A 49 7.99 11.10 -9.47
N ASP A 50 7.95 11.26 -8.15
CA ASP A 50 8.52 10.31 -7.18
C ASP A 50 7.42 9.37 -6.63
N ILE A 51 6.18 9.48 -7.16
CA ILE A 51 5.05 8.63 -6.78
C ILE A 51 5.03 7.38 -7.65
N ILE A 52 4.99 6.22 -7.01
CA ILE A 52 4.82 4.92 -7.66
C ILE A 52 3.47 4.32 -7.28
N THR A 53 3.01 3.37 -8.06
CA THR A 53 1.73 2.69 -7.85
C THR A 53 1.94 1.22 -7.48
N PRO A 54 0.99 0.58 -6.79
CA PRO A 54 1.22 -0.75 -6.20
C PRO A 54 1.18 -1.93 -7.19
N GLU A 55 0.68 -1.76 -8.42
CA GLU A 55 0.63 -2.87 -9.36
C GLU A 55 2.04 -3.28 -9.84
N LEU A 56 2.25 -4.57 -10.06
CA LEU A 56 3.50 -5.12 -10.61
C LEU A 56 3.79 -4.57 -12.00
N LYS A 57 5.05 -4.28 -12.32
CA LYS A 57 5.48 -3.57 -13.54
C LYS A 57 6.05 -4.48 -14.61
N SER A 58 6.97 -5.39 -14.26
CA SER A 58 7.71 -6.14 -15.27
C SER A 58 8.09 -7.55 -14.84
N ALA A 59 7.94 -8.51 -15.73
CA ALA A 59 8.44 -9.85 -15.52
C ALA A 59 9.96 -9.87 -15.36
N GLY A 60 10.43 -10.69 -14.45
CA GLY A 60 11.83 -10.82 -14.07
C GLY A 60 12.23 -9.95 -12.86
N ASN A 61 11.45 -8.91 -12.53
CA ASN A 61 11.66 -8.13 -11.32
C ASN A 61 11.52 -8.99 -10.07
N LYS A 62 12.14 -8.54 -8.99
CA LYS A 62 12.12 -9.25 -7.71
C LYS A 62 11.12 -8.61 -6.75
N LEU A 63 10.43 -9.44 -5.98
CA LEU A 63 9.63 -9.01 -4.85
C LEU A 63 10.45 -9.20 -3.59
N VAL A 64 10.59 -8.14 -2.82
CA VAL A 64 11.27 -8.16 -1.53
C VAL A 64 10.41 -7.51 -0.45
N ARG A 65 10.52 -8.00 0.77
CA ARG A 65 9.87 -7.45 1.96
C ARG A 65 10.90 -6.73 2.80
N PHE A 66 10.55 -5.56 3.26
CA PHE A 66 11.24 -4.84 4.31
C PHE A 66 10.42 -4.97 5.58
N GLU A 67 10.98 -5.62 6.57
CA GLU A 67 10.35 -5.85 7.87
C GLU A 67 10.69 -4.70 8.82
N ILE A 68 9.69 -4.22 9.58
CA ILE A 68 9.91 -3.21 10.60
C ILE A 68 10.38 -3.86 11.91
N GLU A 69 11.30 -3.18 12.60
CA GLU A 69 11.70 -3.58 13.94
C GLU A 69 10.58 -3.30 14.95
N LYS A 70 10.29 -4.29 15.80
CA LYS A 70 9.30 -4.23 16.88
C LYS A 70 9.94 -4.60 18.20
N ASP A 71 9.45 -4.03 19.28
CA ASP A 71 9.85 -4.40 20.64
C ASP A 71 9.22 -5.73 21.12
N ASP A 72 9.53 -6.15 22.34
CA ASP A 72 8.99 -7.37 22.96
C ASP A 72 7.45 -7.36 23.09
N TYR A 73 6.80 -6.22 22.98
CA TYR A 73 5.34 -6.02 23.01
C TYR A 73 4.72 -5.88 21.62
N GLN A 74 5.49 -6.11 20.57
CA GLN A 74 5.08 -5.94 19.18
C GLN A 74 4.73 -4.47 18.80
N ILE A 75 5.30 -3.52 19.52
CA ILE A 75 5.19 -2.08 19.22
C ILE A 75 6.35 -1.71 18.29
N PRO A 76 6.10 -0.95 17.21
CA PRO A 76 7.16 -0.50 16.31
C PRO A 76 8.24 0.33 17.02
N VAL A 77 9.51 0.04 16.75
CA VAL A 77 10.62 0.90 17.17
C VAL A 77 10.70 2.09 16.22
N TYR A 78 9.96 3.15 16.53
CA TYR A 78 9.66 4.24 15.60
C TYR A 78 10.89 4.87 14.93
N GLU A 79 12.00 5.05 15.64
CA GLU A 79 13.24 5.58 15.07
C GLU A 79 13.76 4.67 13.96
N LYS A 80 13.74 3.34 14.18
CA LYS A 80 14.17 2.36 13.19
C LYS A 80 13.24 2.28 11.99
N VAL A 81 11.94 2.39 12.23
CA VAL A 81 10.94 2.42 11.16
C VAL A 81 11.13 3.67 10.30
N GLN A 82 11.41 4.84 10.90
CA GLN A 82 11.68 6.07 10.16
C GLN A 82 12.97 5.97 9.31
N GLU A 83 14.04 5.38 9.86
CA GLU A 83 15.27 5.09 9.13
C GLU A 83 14.99 4.20 7.91
N LEU A 84 14.26 3.10 8.11
CA LEU A 84 13.88 2.16 7.06
C LEU A 84 13.02 2.83 5.97
N TYR A 85 11.96 3.56 6.35
CA TYR A 85 11.07 4.22 5.39
C TYR A 85 11.77 5.33 4.62
N SER A 86 12.74 6.01 5.22
CA SER A 86 13.58 6.98 4.54
C SER A 86 14.44 6.31 3.46
N ALA A 87 15.09 5.19 3.78
CA ALA A 87 15.86 4.42 2.81
C ALA A 87 14.99 3.87 1.66
N ILE A 88 13.79 3.35 1.96
CA ILE A 88 12.82 2.92 0.94
C ILE A 88 12.44 4.09 0.03
N SER A 89 12.18 5.27 0.59
CA SER A 89 11.85 6.48 -0.18
C SER A 89 12.98 6.89 -1.13
N GLU A 90 14.24 6.79 -0.71
CA GLU A 90 15.41 7.05 -1.56
C GLU A 90 15.53 6.02 -2.69
N LEU A 91 15.27 4.73 -2.40
CA LEU A 91 15.26 3.67 -3.41
C LEU A 91 14.12 3.86 -4.44
N ILE A 92 12.97 4.38 -4.03
CA ILE A 92 11.89 4.78 -4.93
C ILE A 92 12.32 5.96 -5.80
N ALA A 93 12.86 7.00 -5.19
CA ALA A 93 13.30 8.21 -5.91
C ALA A 93 14.41 7.93 -6.93
N SER A 94 15.28 6.95 -6.65
CA SER A 94 16.32 6.49 -7.57
C SER A 94 15.82 5.52 -8.65
N GLY A 95 14.58 5.01 -8.53
CA GLY A 95 13.98 4.05 -9.45
C GLY A 95 14.49 2.61 -9.29
N VAL A 96 15.11 2.27 -8.16
CA VAL A 96 15.41 0.89 -7.78
C VAL A 96 14.12 0.14 -7.45
N ILE A 97 13.27 0.76 -6.66
CA ILE A 97 11.92 0.28 -6.35
C ILE A 97 10.95 0.91 -7.35
N VAL A 98 10.20 0.06 -8.03
CA VAL A 98 9.25 0.47 -9.10
C VAL A 98 7.79 0.30 -8.72
N SER A 99 7.52 -0.47 -7.65
CA SER A 99 6.19 -0.67 -7.08
C SER A 99 6.32 -0.96 -5.59
N ALA A 100 5.34 -0.55 -4.78
CA ALA A 100 5.33 -0.78 -3.35
C ALA A 100 3.92 -0.95 -2.81
N TYR A 101 3.78 -1.77 -1.76
CA TYR A 101 2.54 -2.05 -1.06
C TYR A 101 2.80 -2.16 0.45
N ALA A 102 2.09 -1.38 1.25
CA ALA A 102 2.13 -1.51 2.70
C ALA A 102 1.36 -2.75 3.14
N LEU A 103 2.01 -3.63 3.90
CA LEU A 103 1.38 -4.86 4.37
C LEU A 103 0.33 -4.59 5.45
N ASP A 104 -0.70 -5.40 5.43
CA ASP A 104 -1.82 -5.32 6.34
C ASP A 104 -1.99 -6.64 7.14
N GLN A 105 -3.13 -6.80 7.79
CA GLN A 105 -3.49 -7.98 8.58
C GLN A 105 -3.58 -9.28 7.76
N TYR A 106 -3.55 -9.22 6.43
CA TYR A 106 -3.65 -10.38 5.55
C TYR A 106 -2.29 -10.85 5.01
N GLY A 107 -1.20 -10.19 5.40
CA GLY A 107 0.16 -10.60 5.12
C GLY A 107 0.60 -10.45 3.66
N VAL A 108 1.74 -11.07 3.39
CA VAL A 108 2.46 -10.99 2.10
C VAL A 108 1.66 -11.62 0.96
N ALA A 109 1.05 -12.78 1.18
CA ALA A 109 0.32 -13.52 0.13
C ALA A 109 -0.84 -12.69 -0.44
N ALA A 110 -1.61 -12.01 0.42
CA ALA A 110 -2.69 -11.13 -0.02
C ALA A 110 -2.17 -9.88 -0.74
N ALA A 111 -1.06 -9.29 -0.28
CA ALA A 111 -0.43 -8.15 -0.91
C ALA A 111 0.07 -8.49 -2.32
N VAL A 112 0.78 -9.62 -2.48
CA VAL A 112 1.22 -10.13 -3.80
C VAL A 112 0.04 -10.29 -4.75
N CYS A 113 -1.07 -10.90 -4.30
CA CYS A 113 -2.28 -11.02 -5.11
C CYS A 113 -2.78 -9.65 -5.59
N LYS A 114 -2.92 -8.69 -4.68
CA LYS A 114 -3.41 -7.34 -5.02
C LYS A 114 -2.48 -6.61 -5.97
N MET A 115 -1.15 -6.71 -5.78
CA MET A 115 -0.16 -6.13 -6.69
C MET A 115 -0.21 -6.79 -8.08
N ALA A 116 -0.46 -8.10 -8.14
CA ALA A 116 -0.57 -8.87 -9.39
C ALA A 116 -1.81 -8.51 -10.22
N PHE A 117 -2.92 -8.12 -9.58
CA PHE A 117 -4.22 -7.89 -10.25
C PHE A 117 -4.18 -6.76 -11.29
N GLY A 118 -3.42 -5.70 -11.06
CA GLY A 118 -3.41 -4.51 -11.90
C GLY A 118 -2.98 -4.80 -13.35
N ASN A 119 -1.80 -5.35 -13.52
CA ASN A 119 -1.22 -5.68 -14.83
C ASN A 119 -1.30 -7.17 -15.17
N LYS A 120 -1.97 -7.97 -14.35
CA LYS A 120 -2.13 -9.43 -14.50
C LYS A 120 -0.80 -10.18 -14.65
N LEU A 121 0.23 -9.70 -13.98
CA LEU A 121 1.53 -10.37 -13.92
C LEU A 121 1.50 -11.47 -12.86
N GLY A 122 2.05 -12.63 -13.20
CA GLY A 122 2.22 -13.74 -12.26
C GLY A 122 3.34 -13.49 -11.25
N VAL A 123 3.38 -14.32 -10.23
CA VAL A 123 4.48 -14.34 -9.26
C VAL A 123 4.83 -15.78 -8.92
N GLU A 124 6.09 -16.08 -8.92
CA GLU A 124 6.66 -17.31 -8.40
C GLU A 124 7.35 -16.98 -7.08
N PHE A 125 6.80 -17.49 -5.99
CA PHE A 125 7.40 -17.31 -4.67
C PHE A 125 8.71 -18.08 -4.56
N ASP A 126 9.61 -17.58 -3.76
CA ASP A 126 10.86 -18.26 -3.45
C ASP A 126 10.59 -19.52 -2.60
N ASP A 127 11.36 -20.60 -2.85
CA ASP A 127 11.18 -21.86 -2.16
C ASP A 127 11.57 -21.79 -0.66
N ASP A 128 12.37 -20.79 -0.27
CA ASP A 128 12.80 -20.57 1.10
C ASP A 128 11.77 -19.77 1.94
N CYS A 129 10.67 -19.29 1.33
CA CYS A 129 9.62 -18.58 2.06
C CYS A 129 8.87 -19.51 3.03
N ASP A 130 8.71 -19.07 4.27
CA ASP A 130 7.84 -19.76 5.23
C ASP A 130 6.37 -19.51 4.89
N LEU A 131 5.65 -20.59 4.57
CA LEU A 131 4.23 -20.52 4.19
C LEU A 131 3.35 -19.92 5.30
N GLU A 132 3.65 -20.18 6.58
CA GLU A 132 2.88 -19.63 7.69
C GLU A 132 3.07 -18.12 7.79
N ASP A 133 4.30 -17.63 7.62
CA ASP A 133 4.62 -16.21 7.68
C ASP A 133 3.96 -15.42 6.52
N LEU A 134 3.88 -16.00 5.33
CA LEU A 134 3.25 -15.34 4.17
C LEU A 134 1.76 -14.99 4.39
N PHE A 135 1.07 -15.73 5.27
CA PHE A 135 -0.34 -15.49 5.62
C PHE A 135 -0.52 -14.80 6.99
N THR A 136 0.58 -14.52 7.68
CA THR A 136 0.55 -13.81 8.94
C THR A 136 0.49 -12.30 8.71
N GLY A 137 -0.29 -11.60 9.56
CA GLY A 137 -0.39 -10.15 9.48
C GLY A 137 0.94 -9.46 9.75
N ALA A 138 1.34 -8.53 8.89
CA ALA A 138 2.65 -7.88 8.91
C ALA A 138 2.52 -6.34 8.81
N MET A 139 1.65 -5.77 9.63
CA MET A 139 1.38 -4.32 9.63
C MET A 139 2.64 -3.50 9.88
N GLY A 140 2.89 -2.56 8.97
CA GLY A 140 4.07 -1.70 8.97
C GLY A 140 5.18 -2.16 8.02
N ASP A 141 5.22 -3.43 7.66
CA ASP A 141 6.17 -3.91 6.66
C ASP A 141 5.79 -3.41 5.26
N ILE A 142 6.78 -3.31 4.39
CA ILE A 142 6.59 -2.87 3.02
C ILE A 142 7.04 -3.96 2.05
N LEU A 143 6.13 -4.41 1.20
CA LEU A 143 6.43 -5.28 0.06
C LEU A 143 6.70 -4.40 -1.16
N VAL A 144 7.80 -4.64 -1.85
CA VAL A 144 8.20 -3.84 -3.01
C VAL A 144 8.59 -4.71 -4.19
N GLU A 145 8.38 -4.17 -5.40
CA GLU A 145 8.96 -4.71 -6.62
C GLU A 145 10.23 -3.92 -6.95
N VAL A 146 11.32 -4.65 -7.11
CA VAL A 146 12.65 -4.12 -7.41
C VAL A 146 13.03 -4.48 -8.84
N ASP A 147 13.57 -3.52 -9.57
CA ASP A 147 14.14 -3.76 -10.90
C ASP A 147 15.20 -4.88 -10.82
N ARG A 148 15.05 -5.91 -11.67
CA ARG A 148 15.89 -7.10 -11.66
C ARG A 148 17.38 -6.84 -11.80
N ASP A 149 17.75 -5.76 -12.52
CA ASP A 149 19.13 -5.41 -12.78
C ASP A 149 19.72 -4.56 -11.65
N ARG A 150 18.90 -4.10 -10.71
CA ARG A 150 19.27 -3.16 -9.66
C ARG A 150 19.10 -3.69 -8.24
N ILE A 151 18.78 -4.96 -8.05
CA ILE A 151 18.61 -5.56 -6.71
C ILE A 151 19.86 -5.42 -5.83
N GLY A 152 21.05 -5.41 -6.43
CA GLY A 152 22.30 -5.20 -5.71
C GLY A 152 22.51 -3.79 -5.15
N GLU A 153 21.63 -2.83 -5.48
CA GLU A 153 21.68 -1.45 -5.00
C GLU A 153 20.88 -1.22 -3.71
N ILE A 154 20.16 -2.23 -3.19
CA ILE A 154 19.29 -2.07 -2.02
C ILE A 154 20.07 -1.65 -0.77
N GLY A 155 21.18 -2.11 -0.44
CA GLY A 155 22.04 -1.62 0.65
C GLY A 155 21.49 -1.70 2.09
N ILE A 156 20.27 -2.22 2.28
CA ILE A 156 19.62 -2.48 3.56
C ILE A 156 19.12 -3.93 3.58
N ASP A 157 18.85 -4.49 4.76
CA ASP A 157 18.37 -5.85 4.91
C ASP A 157 16.97 -6.01 4.31
N TYR A 158 16.73 -7.13 3.64
CA TYR A 158 15.45 -7.49 3.04
C TYR A 158 15.26 -9.00 2.98
N GLU A 159 14.02 -9.42 2.91
CA GLU A 159 13.61 -10.78 2.61
C GLU A 159 13.23 -10.91 1.14
N LEU A 160 13.78 -11.91 0.42
CA LEU A 160 13.37 -12.22 -0.94
C LEU A 160 12.06 -13.01 -0.90
N ILE A 161 11.01 -12.46 -1.49
CA ILE A 161 9.69 -13.10 -1.52
C ILE A 161 9.47 -13.89 -2.83
N GLY A 162 10.01 -13.41 -3.94
CA GLY A 162 9.81 -14.12 -5.20
C GLY A 162 10.19 -13.31 -6.44
N THR A 163 9.72 -13.82 -7.57
CA THR A 163 10.02 -13.24 -8.89
C THR A 163 8.73 -13.02 -9.67
N VAL A 164 8.59 -11.84 -10.26
CA VAL A 164 7.48 -11.49 -11.14
C VAL A 164 7.58 -12.26 -12.46
N ARG A 165 6.45 -12.82 -12.94
CA ARG A 165 6.33 -13.60 -14.18
C ARG A 165 5.25 -13.00 -15.09
N ASP A 166 5.34 -13.30 -16.39
CA ASP A 166 4.35 -12.87 -17.40
C ASP A 166 3.28 -13.92 -17.72
N ASN A 167 3.23 -15.00 -16.92
CA ASN A 167 2.35 -16.15 -17.17
C ASN A 167 0.94 -16.01 -16.57
N GLY A 168 0.65 -14.96 -15.81
CA GLY A 168 -0.65 -14.76 -15.17
C GLY A 168 -0.99 -15.80 -14.09
N ILE A 169 0.01 -16.41 -13.47
CA ILE A 169 -0.14 -17.44 -12.44
C ILE A 169 0.65 -17.03 -11.20
N ILE A 170 0.02 -17.14 -10.04
CA ILE A 170 0.70 -17.04 -8.75
C ILE A 170 1.00 -18.46 -8.28
N ARG A 171 2.27 -18.74 -8.05
CA ARG A 171 2.77 -20.05 -7.59
C ARG A 171 3.42 -19.94 -6.23
N ILE A 172 3.01 -20.80 -5.29
CA ILE A 172 3.50 -20.88 -3.92
C ILE A 172 3.64 -22.35 -3.51
N GLY A 173 4.82 -22.79 -3.13
CA GLY A 173 5.02 -24.13 -2.56
C GLY A 173 4.39 -25.29 -3.35
N GLY A 174 4.33 -25.21 -4.67
CA GLY A 174 3.70 -26.22 -5.53
C GLY A 174 2.19 -26.03 -5.77
N ALA A 175 1.53 -25.09 -5.10
CA ALA A 175 0.17 -24.67 -5.41
C ALA A 175 0.18 -23.53 -6.43
N GLU A 176 -0.82 -23.51 -7.29
CA GLU A 176 -0.97 -22.49 -8.35
C GLU A 176 -2.39 -21.93 -8.35
N ILE A 177 -2.50 -20.63 -8.60
CA ILE A 177 -3.77 -19.96 -8.86
C ILE A 177 -3.63 -19.01 -10.04
N GLY A 178 -4.55 -19.07 -10.98
CA GLY A 178 -4.65 -18.09 -12.06
C GLY A 178 -5.14 -16.73 -11.54
N ILE A 179 -4.59 -15.64 -12.08
CA ILE A 179 -4.94 -14.28 -11.62
C ILE A 179 -6.42 -13.97 -11.81
N ASP A 180 -7.03 -14.40 -12.91
CA ASP A 180 -8.47 -14.18 -13.13
C ASP A 180 -9.34 -14.95 -12.10
N GLU A 181 -8.91 -16.12 -11.66
CA GLU A 181 -9.56 -16.88 -10.58
C GLU A 181 -9.38 -16.16 -9.25
N ALA A 182 -8.19 -15.69 -8.93
CA ALA A 182 -7.91 -14.92 -7.72
C ALA A 182 -8.73 -13.62 -7.67
N ILE A 183 -8.83 -12.87 -8.78
CA ILE A 183 -9.68 -11.68 -8.88
C ILE A 183 -11.15 -12.03 -8.65
N ALA A 184 -11.64 -13.12 -9.23
CA ALA A 184 -13.01 -13.56 -9.06
C ALA A 184 -13.31 -13.91 -7.58
N ALA A 185 -12.41 -14.62 -6.93
CA ALA A 185 -12.51 -14.96 -5.51
C ALA A 185 -12.52 -13.69 -4.62
N TRP A 186 -11.60 -12.75 -4.89
CA TRP A 186 -11.50 -11.48 -4.16
C TRP A 186 -12.72 -10.58 -4.33
N SER A 187 -13.30 -10.55 -5.53
CA SER A 187 -14.45 -9.70 -5.86
C SER A 187 -15.80 -10.27 -5.39
N LYS A 188 -15.87 -11.58 -5.16
CA LYS A 188 -17.11 -12.31 -4.86
C LYS A 188 -17.84 -11.83 -3.60
N PRO A 189 -17.18 -11.55 -2.46
CA PRO A 189 -17.88 -11.22 -1.22
C PRO A 189 -18.82 -10.02 -1.34
N LEU A 190 -18.40 -8.97 -2.03
CA LEU A 190 -19.15 -7.73 -2.18
C LEU A 190 -19.91 -7.63 -3.52
N GLY A 191 -19.68 -8.54 -4.45
CA GLY A 191 -20.19 -8.46 -5.83
C GLY A 191 -21.72 -8.35 -5.96
N LYS A 192 -22.47 -8.82 -4.96
CA LYS A 192 -23.94 -8.70 -4.93
C LYS A 192 -24.43 -7.32 -4.52
N VAL A 193 -23.67 -6.61 -3.69
CA VAL A 193 -24.03 -5.30 -3.13
C VAL A 193 -23.34 -4.18 -3.91
N PHE A 194 -22.07 -4.39 -4.28
CA PHE A 194 -21.25 -3.45 -5.03
C PHE A 194 -20.64 -4.17 -6.25
N PRO A 195 -21.38 -4.31 -7.35
CA PRO A 195 -20.82 -4.90 -8.56
C PRO A 195 -19.68 -4.02 -9.10
N TYR A 196 -18.52 -4.63 -9.30
CA TYR A 196 -17.31 -3.94 -9.74
C TYR A 196 -17.27 -3.64 -11.25
N LYS A 197 -18.20 -4.18 -12.01
CA LYS A 197 -18.38 -3.88 -13.43
C LYS A 197 -19.62 -3.02 -13.64
N ALA A 198 -19.48 -1.95 -14.41
CA ALA A 198 -20.62 -1.17 -14.88
C ALA A 198 -21.58 -2.07 -15.65
N TYR A 199 -22.88 -1.81 -15.53
CA TYR A 199 -23.89 -2.51 -16.33
C TYR A 199 -23.61 -2.33 -17.83
N LYS A 200 -23.80 -3.38 -18.61
CA LYS A 200 -23.77 -3.31 -20.08
C LYS A 200 -24.75 -2.23 -20.53
N GLY A 201 -24.27 -1.17 -21.15
CA GLY A 201 -25.09 -0.08 -21.68
C GLY A 201 -24.81 1.30 -21.10
N SER A 202 -23.89 1.46 -20.15
CA SER A 202 -23.35 2.79 -19.86
C SER A 202 -22.49 3.22 -21.06
N GLU A 203 -22.95 4.20 -21.83
CA GLU A 203 -22.10 4.89 -22.79
C GLU A 203 -20.89 5.44 -22.04
N ALA A 204 -19.71 5.29 -22.64
CA ALA A 204 -18.51 5.92 -22.10
C ALA A 204 -18.76 7.43 -22.05
N VAL A 205 -18.86 7.98 -20.85
CA VAL A 205 -18.94 9.43 -20.69
C VAL A 205 -17.59 9.98 -21.07
N GLU A 206 -17.52 10.73 -22.17
CA GLU A 206 -16.33 11.53 -22.47
C GLU A 206 -16.09 12.48 -21.28
N MET A 207 -15.09 12.19 -20.49
CA MET A 207 -14.65 13.08 -19.43
C MET A 207 -13.98 14.30 -20.08
N PRO A 208 -14.54 15.50 -19.93
CA PRO A 208 -13.88 16.67 -20.45
C PRO A 208 -12.54 16.85 -19.75
N LEU A 209 -11.45 16.78 -20.51
CA LEU A 209 -10.14 17.14 -20.00
C LEU A 209 -10.15 18.64 -19.70
N PHE A 210 -10.17 18.98 -18.43
CA PHE A 210 -10.05 20.36 -18.01
C PHE A 210 -8.60 20.80 -18.14
N GLY A 211 -8.26 21.44 -19.24
CA GLY A 211 -7.02 22.18 -19.39
C GLY A 211 -7.20 23.59 -18.85
N ALA A 212 -6.37 24.04 -17.94
CA ALA A 212 -6.37 25.44 -17.52
C ALA A 212 -6.12 26.33 -18.76
N LYS A 213 -7.16 27.02 -19.19
CA LYS A 213 -7.05 28.02 -20.30
C LYS A 213 -6.77 29.37 -19.66
N GLY A 214 -5.52 29.69 -19.45
CA GLY A 214 -5.11 30.97 -18.89
C GLY A 214 -3.85 30.89 -18.04
N ASP A 215 -3.31 32.02 -17.72
CA ASP A 215 -2.15 32.11 -16.85
C ASP A 215 -2.51 31.63 -15.42
N ILE A 216 -1.68 30.75 -14.85
CA ILE A 216 -1.80 30.37 -13.47
C ILE A 216 -1.55 31.65 -12.64
N TYR A 217 -2.55 32.04 -11.81
CA TYR A 217 -2.37 33.16 -10.92
C TYR A 217 -1.24 32.87 -9.93
N ILE A 218 -0.15 33.59 -10.09
CA ILE A 218 0.96 33.55 -9.14
C ILE A 218 0.79 34.76 -8.19
N CYS A 219 0.62 34.48 -6.91
CA CYS A 219 0.51 35.55 -5.91
C CYS A 219 1.73 36.46 -5.97
N LYS A 220 1.52 37.76 -6.21
CA LYS A 220 2.61 38.73 -6.31
C LYS A 220 3.31 38.99 -4.96
N ASN A 221 2.59 38.79 -3.88
CA ASN A 221 3.13 38.95 -2.52
C ASN A 221 3.49 37.57 -1.96
N LYS A 222 4.75 37.19 -2.11
CA LYS A 222 5.29 35.97 -1.51
C LYS A 222 5.54 36.21 -0.01
N ILE A 223 4.64 35.73 0.83
CA ILE A 223 4.77 35.77 2.29
C ILE A 223 5.29 34.41 2.76
N ALA A 224 6.42 34.38 3.47
CA ALA A 224 7.03 33.12 3.96
C ALA A 224 6.11 32.34 4.91
N LYS A 225 5.25 33.04 5.64
CA LYS A 225 4.22 32.45 6.52
C LYS A 225 2.88 33.13 6.25
N PRO A 226 2.08 32.65 5.28
CA PRO A 226 0.77 33.20 4.99
C PRO A 226 -0.19 32.96 6.16
N ASN A 227 -1.05 33.92 6.45
CA ASN A 227 -2.18 33.71 7.36
C ASN A 227 -3.26 32.94 6.62
N VAL A 228 -3.75 31.87 7.26
CA VAL A 228 -4.89 31.11 6.77
C VAL A 228 -6.11 31.50 7.59
N PHE A 229 -7.16 31.93 6.93
CA PHE A 229 -8.47 32.12 7.55
C PHE A 229 -9.29 30.85 7.40
N ILE A 230 -9.71 30.28 8.52
CA ILE A 230 -10.61 29.13 8.57
C ILE A 230 -11.94 29.66 9.10
N PRO A 231 -13.00 29.75 8.25
CA PRO A 231 -14.30 30.25 8.66
C PRO A 231 -15.02 29.31 9.62
#